data_0f5fd17693ca76a4cca120e576fe51fd
#
_entry.id   0f5fd17693ca76a4cca120e576fe51fd
#
_cell.length_a   1.000
_cell.length_b   1.000
_cell.length_c   1.000
_cell.angle_alpha   90.00
_cell.angle_beta   90.00
_cell.angle_gamma   90.00
#
_symmetry.space_group_name_H-M   'P 1'
#
loop_
_entity.id
_entity.type
_entity.pdbx_description
1 polymer ?
#
loop_
_entity_poly.entity_id
_entity_poly.type
_entity_poly.pdbx_seq_one_letter_code
_entity_poly.pdbx_strand_id
1 'polypeptide(L)'
;MGTIKDRKSKGLTKAKDFKNRWQEHIEELYKKDHDPDNHDGVITYLEPDILECEVKWALGSITMNKASGCDGIPAELFQVLKDDAVKLLHSICQQIWKTHLWSQDWKSSGFIPIPKKSNTKDCSNDCTIALISHASKVMLKILQARLQQYVNRELPDIQAGFRKGRGTRNQIANIHWITEKAR
;
A
#
# COMPACT_ATOMS: atom_id res chain seq x y z
N MET A 1 -29.01 -2.70 5.87
CA MET A 1 -27.84 -1.87 6.21
C MET A 1 -27.49 -2.12 7.66
N GLY A 2 -26.27 -2.56 7.96
CA GLY A 2 -25.81 -2.81 9.34
C GLY A 2 -25.68 -1.49 10.11
N THR A 3 -26.06 -1.47 11.37
CA THR A 3 -25.87 -0.33 12.28
C THR A 3 -24.48 -0.42 12.90
N ILE A 4 -23.61 0.54 12.62
CA ILE A 4 -22.31 0.67 13.29
C ILE A 4 -22.49 1.40 14.62
N LYS A 5 -21.73 1.03 15.64
CA LYS A 5 -21.75 1.67 16.95
C LYS A 5 -20.72 2.81 17.04
N ASP A 6 -21.09 3.87 17.76
CA ASP A 6 -20.14 4.90 18.16
C ASP A 6 -19.22 4.41 19.32
N ARG A 7 -18.29 5.26 19.78
CA ARG A 7 -17.41 4.94 20.92
C ARG A 7 -18.16 4.65 22.22
N LYS A 8 -19.42 5.10 22.34
CA LYS A 8 -20.28 4.88 23.49
C LYS A 8 -21.24 3.70 23.30
N SER A 9 -20.98 2.83 22.30
CA SER A 9 -21.78 1.66 21.95
C SER A 9 -23.21 1.96 21.47
N LYS A 10 -23.51 3.21 21.11
CA LYS A 10 -24.81 3.63 20.57
C LYS A 10 -24.83 3.40 19.06
N GLY A 11 -25.88 2.79 18.55
CA GLY A 11 -26.06 2.56 17.11
C GLY A 11 -26.21 3.86 16.33
N LEU A 12 -25.41 4.02 15.28
CA LEU A 12 -25.49 5.15 14.35
C LEU A 12 -26.55 4.85 13.29
N THR A 13 -27.30 5.86 12.88
CA THR A 13 -28.38 5.73 11.88
C THR A 13 -28.20 6.64 10.67
N LYS A 14 -27.40 7.71 10.79
CA LYS A 14 -27.19 8.69 9.71
C LYS A 14 -25.91 8.40 8.94
N ALA A 15 -25.97 8.48 7.62
CA ALA A 15 -24.81 8.24 6.74
C ALA A 15 -23.58 9.12 7.06
N LYS A 16 -23.83 10.37 7.47
CA LYS A 16 -22.77 11.30 7.87
C LYS A 16 -22.03 10.81 9.12
N ASP A 17 -22.75 10.30 10.11
CA ASP A 17 -22.18 9.81 11.36
C ASP A 17 -21.38 8.51 11.12
N PHE A 18 -21.84 7.67 10.20
CA PHE A 18 -21.08 6.50 9.72
C PHE A 18 -19.73 6.92 9.12
N LYS A 19 -19.75 7.87 8.20
CA LYS A 19 -18.55 8.36 7.54
C LYS A 19 -17.56 8.94 8.56
N ASN A 20 -18.03 9.77 9.48
CA ASN A 20 -17.20 10.36 10.52
C ASN A 20 -16.58 9.28 11.44
N ARG A 21 -17.37 8.28 11.83
CA ARG A 21 -16.87 7.19 12.69
C ARG A 21 -15.77 6.35 11.99
N TRP A 22 -15.95 6.09 10.69
CA TRP A 22 -14.93 5.41 9.89
C TRP A 22 -13.67 6.25 9.75
N GLN A 23 -13.82 7.53 9.50
CA GLN A 23 -12.69 8.46 9.42
C GLN A 23 -11.89 8.47 10.73
N GLU A 24 -12.55 8.65 11.87
CA GLU A 24 -11.93 8.58 13.20
C GLU A 24 -11.18 7.26 13.42
N HIS A 25 -11.79 6.13 13.06
CA HIS A 25 -11.18 4.81 13.25
C HIS A 25 -9.92 4.65 12.42
N ILE A 26 -9.96 5.07 11.16
CA ILE A 26 -8.81 5.01 10.25
C ILE A 26 -7.70 5.95 10.72
N GLU A 27 -8.03 7.18 11.09
CA GLU A 27 -7.06 8.13 11.63
C GLU A 27 -6.38 7.59 12.91
N GLU A 28 -7.12 6.96 13.81
CA GLU A 28 -6.55 6.30 15.00
C GLU A 28 -5.64 5.12 14.66
N LEU A 29 -6.05 4.31 13.67
CA LEU A 29 -5.29 3.13 13.26
C LEU A 29 -3.91 3.49 12.70
N TYR A 30 -3.85 4.58 11.93
CA TYR A 30 -2.62 5.02 11.24
C TYR A 30 -1.86 6.13 11.98
N LYS A 31 -2.43 6.75 13.01
CA LYS A 31 -1.80 7.85 13.76
C LYS A 31 -0.67 7.39 14.70
N LYS A 32 -0.61 6.10 15.02
CA LYS A 32 0.37 5.53 15.94
C LYS A 32 1.79 5.41 15.38
N ASP A 33 1.95 5.49 14.06
CA ASP A 33 3.24 5.24 13.40
C ASP A 33 3.92 6.51 12.88
N HIS A 34 3.40 7.69 13.22
CA HIS A 34 4.03 8.95 12.89
C HIS A 34 4.75 9.54 14.11
N ASP A 35 5.85 8.90 14.48
CA ASP A 35 6.99 9.66 14.99
C ASP A 35 7.79 10.09 13.76
N PRO A 36 7.82 11.37 13.41
CA PRO A 36 8.70 11.82 12.36
C PRO A 36 10.11 11.73 12.93
N ASP A 37 10.74 10.58 12.72
CA ASP A 37 12.18 10.47 12.89
C ASP A 37 12.79 11.59 12.07
N ASN A 38 13.33 12.55 12.77
CA ASN A 38 14.04 13.69 12.23
C ASN A 38 15.36 13.17 11.66
N HIS A 39 15.29 12.47 10.55
CA HIS A 39 16.45 12.10 9.76
C HIS A 39 16.92 13.33 8.98
N ASP A 40 17.56 14.26 9.69
CA ASP A 40 18.47 15.25 9.10
C ASP A 40 19.73 14.54 8.54
N GLY A 41 19.57 13.38 7.97
CA GLY A 41 20.58 12.70 7.21
C GLY A 41 20.72 13.38 5.86
N VAL A 42 21.91 13.90 5.58
CA VAL A 42 22.27 14.29 4.22
C VAL A 42 22.12 13.06 3.33
N ILE A 43 20.99 12.96 2.64
CA ILE A 43 20.76 11.90 1.67
C ILE A 43 21.63 12.23 0.46
N THR A 44 22.78 11.56 0.39
CA THR A 44 23.64 11.63 -0.78
C THR A 44 22.94 10.81 -1.88
N TYR A 45 22.41 11.50 -2.88
CA TYR A 45 21.69 10.89 -3.99
C TYR A 45 22.65 10.06 -4.86
N LEU A 46 22.76 8.79 -4.55
CA LEU A 46 23.50 7.80 -5.35
C LEU A 46 22.56 7.00 -6.27
N GLU A 47 21.25 7.20 -6.14
CA GLU A 47 20.29 6.47 -6.94
C GLU A 47 20.05 7.16 -8.29
N PRO A 48 20.13 6.40 -9.41
CA PRO A 48 19.95 6.95 -10.74
C PRO A 48 18.51 7.47 -10.94
N ASP A 49 18.36 8.40 -11.88
CA ASP A 49 17.08 8.90 -12.33
C ASP A 49 16.14 7.76 -12.74
N ILE A 50 14.83 7.98 -12.64
CA ILE A 50 13.83 6.99 -13.08
C ILE A 50 13.88 6.90 -14.60
N LEU A 51 14.00 5.68 -15.12
CA LEU A 51 14.07 5.39 -16.54
C LEU A 51 12.67 5.11 -17.12
N GLU A 52 12.49 5.46 -18.40
CA GLU A 52 11.23 5.18 -19.12
C GLU A 52 10.91 3.67 -19.17
N CYS A 53 11.95 2.83 -19.28
CA CYS A 53 11.79 1.37 -19.28
C CYS A 53 11.27 0.84 -17.94
N GLU A 54 11.62 1.46 -16.81
CA GLU A 54 11.08 1.10 -15.49
C GLU A 54 9.59 1.44 -15.41
N VAL A 55 9.20 2.62 -15.93
CA VAL A 55 7.78 3.02 -16.00
C VAL A 55 7.00 2.07 -16.88
N LYS A 56 7.51 1.73 -18.05
CA LYS A 56 6.88 0.78 -18.98
C LYS A 56 6.71 -0.60 -18.36
N TRP A 57 7.73 -1.10 -17.68
CA TRP A 57 7.67 -2.36 -16.92
C TRP A 57 6.63 -2.30 -15.79
N ALA A 58 6.68 -1.25 -14.97
CA ALA A 58 5.76 -1.08 -13.84
C ALA A 58 4.31 -0.98 -14.33
N LEU A 59 4.06 -0.22 -15.38
CA LEU A 59 2.75 -0.07 -16.00
C LEU A 59 2.22 -1.40 -16.54
N GLY A 60 3.06 -2.18 -17.23
CA GLY A 60 2.71 -3.52 -17.73
C GLY A 60 2.39 -4.53 -16.62
N SER A 61 2.84 -4.27 -15.39
CA SER A 61 2.57 -5.12 -14.23
C SER A 61 1.28 -4.77 -13.47
N ILE A 62 0.57 -3.70 -13.86
CA ILE A 62 -0.69 -3.32 -13.24
C ILE A 62 -1.81 -4.26 -13.71
N THR A 63 -2.52 -4.81 -12.74
CA THR A 63 -3.64 -5.72 -13.02
C THR A 63 -4.86 -4.93 -13.46
N MET A 64 -5.47 -5.35 -14.57
CA MET A 64 -6.70 -4.78 -15.09
C MET A 64 -7.94 -5.24 -14.32
N ASN A 65 -9.08 -4.61 -14.58
CA ASN A 65 -10.36 -4.91 -13.93
C ASN A 65 -10.30 -4.75 -12.39
N LYS A 66 -9.53 -3.78 -11.92
CA LYS A 66 -9.46 -3.40 -10.50
C LYS A 66 -10.11 -2.04 -10.28
N ALA A 67 -10.68 -1.87 -9.09
CA ALA A 67 -11.25 -0.58 -8.69
C ALA A 67 -10.20 0.53 -8.80
N SER A 68 -10.62 1.67 -9.36
CA SER A 68 -9.82 2.89 -9.42
C SER A 68 -9.59 3.47 -8.02
N GLY A 69 -8.56 4.30 -7.88
CA GLY A 69 -8.34 5.10 -6.68
C GLY A 69 -9.33 6.26 -6.55
N CYS A 70 -9.02 7.19 -5.65
CA CYS A 70 -9.85 8.40 -5.45
C CYS A 70 -9.91 9.31 -6.69
N ASP A 71 -8.93 9.20 -7.59
CA ASP A 71 -8.84 9.92 -8.86
C ASP A 71 -9.85 9.40 -9.91
N GLY A 72 -10.50 8.27 -9.67
CA GLY A 72 -11.45 7.67 -10.59
C GLY A 72 -10.84 7.15 -11.91
N ILE A 73 -9.52 7.14 -12.06
CA ILE A 73 -8.83 6.73 -13.29
C ILE A 73 -8.70 5.20 -13.33
N PRO A 74 -9.37 4.51 -14.27
CA PRO A 74 -9.25 3.07 -14.41
C PRO A 74 -7.91 2.67 -15.02
N ALA A 75 -7.42 1.47 -14.68
CA ALA A 75 -6.16 0.95 -15.22
C ALA A 75 -6.18 0.79 -16.75
N GLU A 76 -7.35 0.52 -17.30
CA GLU A 76 -7.60 0.32 -18.73
C GLU A 76 -7.27 1.56 -19.57
N LEU A 77 -7.40 2.76 -18.98
CA LEU A 77 -7.06 4.00 -19.68
C LEU A 77 -5.58 4.03 -20.10
N PHE A 78 -4.69 3.50 -19.25
CA PHE A 78 -3.26 3.45 -19.56
C PHE A 78 -2.95 2.50 -20.71
N GLN A 79 -3.76 1.45 -20.90
CA GLN A 79 -3.62 0.56 -22.07
C GLN A 79 -4.04 1.24 -23.37
N VAL A 80 -5.08 2.08 -23.32
CA VAL A 80 -5.53 2.83 -24.47
C VAL A 80 -4.48 3.87 -24.90
N LEU A 81 -3.89 4.56 -23.94
CA LEU A 81 -2.89 5.61 -24.17
C LEU A 81 -1.50 5.07 -24.54
N LYS A 82 -1.20 3.81 -24.24
CA LYS A 82 0.06 3.11 -24.58
C LYS A 82 1.33 3.95 -24.26
N ASP A 83 2.11 4.29 -25.29
CA ASP A 83 3.39 5.01 -25.12
C ASP A 83 3.21 6.45 -24.62
N ASP A 84 2.08 7.09 -24.89
CA ASP A 84 1.78 8.42 -24.34
C ASP A 84 1.56 8.36 -22.82
N ALA A 85 0.92 7.31 -22.30
CA ALA A 85 0.82 7.07 -20.86
C ALA A 85 2.20 6.88 -20.23
N VAL A 86 3.10 6.13 -20.89
CA VAL A 86 4.46 5.92 -20.40
C VAL A 86 5.23 7.23 -20.30
N LYS A 87 5.20 8.07 -21.35
CA LYS A 87 5.89 9.37 -21.37
C LYS A 87 5.36 10.31 -20.29
N LEU A 88 4.03 10.40 -20.16
CA LEU A 88 3.40 11.24 -19.14
C LEU A 88 3.79 10.78 -17.72
N LEU A 89 3.63 9.50 -17.43
CA LEU A 89 3.97 8.93 -16.12
C LEU A 89 5.46 9.05 -15.83
N HIS A 90 6.32 8.87 -16.82
CA HIS A 90 7.76 9.05 -16.68
C HIS A 90 8.11 10.49 -16.27
N SER A 91 7.52 11.49 -16.93
CA SER A 91 7.71 12.89 -16.56
C SER A 91 7.27 13.16 -15.11
N ILE A 92 6.11 12.66 -14.70
CA ILE A 92 5.59 12.83 -13.33
C ILE A 92 6.50 12.12 -12.31
N CYS A 93 6.89 10.87 -12.58
CA CYS A 93 7.76 10.10 -11.70
C CYS A 93 9.13 10.75 -11.54
N GLN A 94 9.73 11.27 -12.62
CA GLN A 94 10.98 12.02 -12.57
C GLN A 94 10.85 13.30 -11.74
N GLN A 95 9.75 14.03 -11.91
CA GLN A 95 9.51 15.24 -11.13
C GLN A 95 9.43 14.91 -9.63
N ILE A 96 8.65 13.87 -9.26
CA ILE A 96 8.55 13.42 -7.87
C ILE A 96 9.93 12.99 -7.36
N TRP A 97 10.71 12.26 -8.16
CA TRP A 97 12.04 11.79 -7.81
C TRP A 97 13.00 12.93 -7.50
N LYS A 98 12.99 13.98 -8.32
CA LYS A 98 13.87 15.16 -8.18
C LYS A 98 13.45 16.12 -7.09
N THR A 99 12.14 16.28 -6.89
CA THR A 99 11.61 17.26 -5.95
C THR A 99 11.23 16.67 -4.60
N HIS A 100 11.09 15.35 -4.50
CA HIS A 100 10.55 14.63 -3.34
C HIS A 100 9.13 15.05 -2.95
N LEU A 101 8.45 15.79 -3.84
CA LEU A 101 7.09 16.27 -3.61
C LEU A 101 6.09 15.37 -4.32
N TRP A 102 5.34 14.61 -3.54
CA TRP A 102 4.23 13.82 -4.04
C TRP A 102 3.01 14.70 -4.28
N SER A 103 2.30 14.45 -5.38
CA SER A 103 0.98 15.04 -5.61
C SER A 103 0.03 14.72 -4.45
N GLN A 104 -0.83 15.69 -4.08
CA GLN A 104 -1.81 15.50 -3.00
C GLN A 104 -2.76 14.34 -3.32
N ASP A 105 -3.15 14.18 -4.57
CA ASP A 105 -4.03 13.08 -5.01
C ASP A 105 -3.36 11.71 -4.82
N TRP A 106 -2.03 11.63 -4.97
CA TRP A 106 -1.29 10.38 -4.76
C TRP A 106 -1.05 10.05 -3.28
N LYS A 107 -1.17 11.05 -2.41
CA LYS A 107 -1.13 10.87 -0.95
C LYS A 107 -2.47 10.43 -0.39
N SER A 108 -3.55 10.57 -1.17
CA SER A 108 -4.91 10.24 -0.74
C SER A 108 -5.27 8.81 -1.08
N SER A 109 -5.93 8.13 -0.14
CA SER A 109 -6.43 6.77 -0.32
C SER A 109 -7.91 6.69 0.01
N GLY A 110 -8.68 6.00 -0.82
CA GLY A 110 -10.03 5.61 -0.48
C GLY A 110 -10.02 4.31 0.32
N PHE A 111 -10.71 4.24 1.44
CA PHE A 111 -10.78 3.02 2.25
C PHE A 111 -12.13 2.33 2.08
N ILE A 112 -12.12 1.03 1.78
CA ILE A 112 -13.30 0.18 1.74
C ILE A 112 -13.25 -0.77 2.92
N PRO A 113 -14.22 -0.70 3.86
CA PRO A 113 -14.33 -1.65 4.95
C PRO A 113 -14.91 -2.98 4.44
N ILE A 114 -14.25 -4.09 4.79
CA ILE A 114 -14.71 -5.44 4.52
C ILE A 114 -14.96 -6.14 5.85
N PRO A 115 -16.21 -6.57 6.14
CA PRO A 115 -16.53 -7.24 7.38
C PRO A 115 -15.73 -8.53 7.57
N LYS A 116 -15.09 -8.67 8.71
CA LYS A 116 -14.61 -9.96 9.22
C LYS A 116 -15.83 -10.74 9.76
N LYS A 117 -15.67 -12.01 10.05
CA LYS A 117 -16.76 -12.89 10.48
C LYS A 117 -17.66 -12.27 11.59
N SER A 118 -18.95 -12.34 11.41
CA SER A 118 -20.10 -12.34 12.34
C SER A 118 -20.51 -11.08 13.10
N ASN A 119 -19.70 -10.05 13.38
CA ASN A 119 -20.18 -8.85 14.07
C ASN A 119 -19.81 -7.57 13.33
N THR A 120 -20.71 -7.09 12.49
CA THR A 120 -20.53 -5.89 11.64
C THR A 120 -20.85 -4.57 12.37
N LYS A 121 -21.05 -4.60 13.69
CA LYS A 121 -21.44 -3.41 14.45
C LYS A 121 -20.27 -2.60 14.99
N ASP A 122 -19.06 -3.17 14.93
CA ASP A 122 -17.85 -2.53 15.42
C ASP A 122 -16.84 -2.41 14.27
N CYS A 123 -16.31 -1.20 14.04
CA CYS A 123 -15.31 -0.92 13.00
C CYS A 123 -14.04 -1.76 13.15
N SER A 124 -13.68 -2.17 14.37
CA SER A 124 -12.51 -3.05 14.63
C SER A 124 -12.66 -4.47 14.05
N ASN A 125 -13.90 -4.88 13.77
CA ASN A 125 -14.22 -6.17 13.15
C ASN A 125 -14.19 -6.15 11.63
N ASP A 126 -13.83 -5.03 11.03
CA ASP A 126 -13.66 -4.89 9.60
C ASP A 126 -12.16 -4.87 9.23
N CYS A 127 -11.86 -5.32 8.03
CA CYS A 127 -10.55 -5.15 7.39
C CYS A 127 -10.68 -4.05 6.35
N THR A 128 -9.85 -3.02 6.41
CA THR A 128 -9.87 -1.95 5.43
C THR A 128 -8.99 -2.28 4.24
N ILE A 129 -9.50 -2.08 3.03
CA ILE A 129 -8.72 -2.09 1.80
C ILE A 129 -8.51 -0.66 1.35
N ALA A 130 -7.25 -0.26 1.21
CA ALA A 130 -6.89 1.05 0.67
C ALA A 130 -6.89 0.99 -0.87
N LEU A 131 -7.65 1.90 -1.48
CA LEU A 131 -7.65 2.14 -2.92
C LEU A 131 -6.79 3.38 -3.20
N ILE A 132 -5.65 3.17 -3.79
CA ILE A 132 -4.74 4.22 -4.26
C ILE A 132 -4.79 4.33 -5.78
N SER A 133 -4.40 5.49 -6.33
CA SER A 133 -4.39 5.71 -7.77
C SER A 133 -3.52 4.69 -8.50
N HIS A 134 -3.91 4.30 -9.71
CA HIS A 134 -3.10 3.40 -10.52
C HIS A 134 -1.79 4.06 -10.96
N ALA A 135 -1.78 5.37 -11.17
CA ALA A 135 -0.57 6.12 -11.47
C ALA A 135 0.43 6.09 -10.30
N SER A 136 -0.04 6.29 -9.05
CA SER A 136 0.85 6.18 -7.89
C SER A 136 1.39 4.76 -7.69
N LYS A 137 0.61 3.73 -8.04
CA LYS A 137 1.09 2.32 -8.01
C LYS A 137 2.27 2.09 -8.95
N VAL A 138 2.35 2.79 -10.10
CA VAL A 138 3.51 2.70 -11.00
C VAL A 138 4.76 3.14 -10.27
N MET A 139 4.75 4.31 -9.66
CA MET A 139 5.88 4.82 -8.88
C MET A 139 6.27 3.88 -7.74
N LEU A 140 5.28 3.43 -6.95
CA LEU A 140 5.52 2.50 -5.85
C LEU A 140 6.14 1.17 -6.31
N LYS A 141 5.77 0.66 -7.49
CA LYS A 141 6.37 -0.54 -8.06
C LYS A 141 7.83 -0.35 -8.46
N ILE A 142 8.17 0.81 -9.02
CA ILE A 142 9.56 1.16 -9.33
C ILE A 142 10.39 1.19 -8.05
N LEU A 143 9.90 1.90 -7.02
CA LEU A 143 10.55 1.96 -5.71
C LEU A 143 10.70 0.57 -5.10
N GLN A 144 9.64 -0.23 -5.13
CA GLN A 144 9.68 -1.61 -4.64
C GLN A 144 10.75 -2.44 -5.35
N ALA A 145 10.84 -2.35 -6.68
CA ALA A 145 11.84 -3.11 -7.45
C ALA A 145 13.26 -2.71 -7.09
N ARG A 146 13.53 -1.41 -6.94
CA ARG A 146 14.83 -0.88 -6.53
C ARG A 146 15.18 -1.31 -5.11
N LEU A 147 14.27 -1.13 -4.15
CA LEU A 147 14.47 -1.52 -2.76
C LEU A 147 14.62 -3.04 -2.59
N GLN A 148 13.95 -3.85 -3.39
CA GLN A 148 14.00 -5.30 -3.28
C GLN A 148 15.44 -5.86 -3.40
N GLN A 149 16.29 -5.22 -4.18
CA GLN A 149 17.70 -5.63 -4.33
C GLN A 149 18.47 -5.43 -3.02
N TYR A 150 18.26 -4.31 -2.33
CA TYR A 150 18.87 -4.02 -1.03
C TYR A 150 18.29 -4.91 0.07
N VAL A 151 16.96 -4.97 0.15
CA VAL A 151 16.26 -5.78 1.15
C VAL A 151 16.69 -7.25 1.10
N ASN A 152 16.82 -7.84 -0.10
CA ASN A 152 17.24 -9.23 -0.23
C ASN A 152 18.67 -9.48 0.25
N ARG A 153 19.53 -8.47 0.22
CA ARG A 153 20.92 -8.57 0.67
C ARG A 153 21.05 -8.35 2.17
N GLU A 154 20.30 -7.39 2.72
CA GLU A 154 20.39 -6.97 4.12
C GLU A 154 19.55 -7.85 5.07
N LEU A 155 18.48 -8.48 4.56
CA LEU A 155 17.64 -9.34 5.41
C LEU A 155 18.36 -10.63 5.78
N PRO A 156 18.45 -10.97 7.08
CA PRO A 156 19.02 -12.22 7.54
C PRO A 156 18.22 -13.42 7.02
N ASP A 157 18.90 -14.56 6.87
CA ASP A 157 18.30 -15.79 6.31
C ASP A 157 17.12 -16.36 7.12
N ILE A 158 17.04 -16.02 8.38
CA ILE A 158 15.92 -16.42 9.26
C ILE A 158 14.64 -15.63 8.97
N GLN A 159 14.74 -14.44 8.33
CA GLN A 159 13.56 -13.64 7.99
C GLN A 159 12.76 -14.30 6.87
N ALA A 160 11.52 -14.65 7.15
CA ALA A 160 10.62 -15.27 6.18
C ALA A 160 9.56 -14.31 5.61
N GLY A 161 9.14 -13.33 6.39
CA GLY A 161 8.14 -12.35 5.96
C GLY A 161 8.65 -11.49 4.80
N PHE A 162 7.80 -11.26 3.80
CA PHE A 162 8.08 -10.42 2.63
C PHE A 162 9.28 -10.84 1.75
N ARG A 163 9.75 -12.08 1.91
CA ARG A 163 10.86 -12.63 1.14
C ARG A 163 10.36 -13.58 0.06
N LYS A 164 10.83 -13.38 -1.20
CA LYS A 164 10.46 -14.25 -2.33
C LYS A 164 10.91 -15.70 -2.06
N GLY A 165 10.02 -16.65 -2.30
CA GLY A 165 10.30 -18.09 -2.09
C GLY A 165 10.22 -18.57 -0.63
N ARG A 166 9.94 -17.69 0.32
CA ARG A 166 9.72 -18.02 1.73
C ARG A 166 8.25 -17.83 2.10
N GLY A 167 7.57 -18.89 2.45
CA GLY A 167 6.16 -18.89 2.81
C GLY A 167 5.88 -19.45 4.20
N THR A 168 4.65 -19.30 4.66
CA THR A 168 4.17 -19.82 5.95
C THR A 168 4.46 -21.32 6.13
N ARG A 169 4.38 -22.09 5.05
CA ARG A 169 4.71 -23.53 5.05
C ARG A 169 6.14 -23.81 5.53
N ASN A 170 7.11 -23.05 5.04
CA ASN A 170 8.51 -23.23 5.41
C ASN A 170 8.73 -22.91 6.89
N GLN A 171 8.01 -21.89 7.41
CA GLN A 171 8.11 -21.54 8.83
C GLN A 171 7.48 -22.60 9.73
N ILE A 172 6.34 -23.16 9.34
CA ILE A 172 5.71 -24.28 10.06
C ILE A 172 6.66 -25.48 10.08
N ALA A 173 7.27 -25.82 8.95
CA ALA A 173 8.24 -26.92 8.88
C ALA A 173 9.46 -26.67 9.79
N ASN A 174 9.98 -25.45 9.82
CA ASN A 174 11.08 -25.07 10.72
C ASN A 174 10.70 -25.21 12.20
N ILE A 175 9.50 -24.77 12.58
CA ILE A 175 9.00 -24.94 13.96
C ILE A 175 8.87 -26.41 14.32
N HIS A 176 8.29 -27.23 13.43
CA HIS A 176 8.20 -28.68 13.63
C HIS A 176 9.58 -29.31 13.83
N TRP A 177 10.53 -29.00 12.96
CA TRP A 177 11.89 -29.52 13.06
C TRP A 177 12.58 -29.12 14.38
N ILE A 178 12.46 -27.87 14.81
CA ILE A 178 13.00 -27.40 16.10
C ILE A 178 12.36 -28.17 17.26
N THR A 179 11.03 -28.33 17.22
CA THR A 179 10.30 -29.02 18.29
C THR A 179 10.69 -30.52 18.39
N GLU A 180 10.93 -31.19 17.27
CA GLU A 180 11.41 -32.58 17.23
C GLU A 180 12.85 -32.71 17.77
N LYS A 181 13.71 -31.73 17.47
CA LYS A 181 15.10 -31.75 17.97
C LYS A 181 15.22 -31.39 19.45
N ALA A 182 14.25 -30.68 20.01
CA ALA A 182 14.23 -30.30 21.42
C ALA A 182 13.63 -31.39 22.36
N ARG A 183 13.09 -32.46 21.79
CA ARG A 183 12.63 -33.66 22.52
C ARG A 183 13.75 -34.69 22.66
#